data_c31f6b5784b2f38d88de926d46580a8c
#
_entry.id   c31f6b5784b2f38d88de926d46580a8c
#
_cell.length_a   1.000
_cell.length_b   1.000
_cell.length_c   1.000
_cell.angle_alpha   90.00
_cell.angle_beta   90.00
_cell.angle_gamma   90.00
#
_symmetry.space_group_name_H-M   'P 1'
#
loop_
_entity.id
_entity.type
_entity.pdbx_description
1 polymer ?
#
loop_
_entity_poly.entity_id
_entity_poly.type
_entity_poly.pdbx_seq_one_letter_code
_entity_poly.pdbx_strand_id
1 'polypeptide(L)'
;MISAVYAQSEAEGILNRHRRIFSAFKNYVILSSTGGTAEPSPPSAAKREFMEHRNWNKNNIRTSLLGYGCMRFPTKADGTIDEARAEALLNTAKAAGVNYFDTAYPYHNGQSEPFVGRVIAKWDRSSFYLATKMPLWNCKSLDDAKRIFEEQLQRLGVDYIDFYLLHSLHKARYEKAKAMGLVDWLWQ
;
A
#
# COMPACT_ATOMS: atom_id res chain seq x y z
N MET A 1 -13.79 -9.89 -6.51
CA MET A 1 -14.60 -9.71 -5.27
C MET A 1 -13.95 -8.59 -4.46
N ILE A 2 -14.53 -7.39 -4.51
CA ILE A 2 -13.96 -6.16 -3.94
C ILE A 2 -14.70 -5.90 -2.63
N SER A 3 -14.02 -5.92 -1.50
CA SER A 3 -14.58 -5.56 -0.21
C SER A 3 -13.60 -4.75 0.60
N ALA A 4 -13.79 -3.45 0.71
CA ALA A 4 -13.42 -2.70 1.90
C ALA A 4 -14.02 -1.30 1.90
N VAL A 5 -15.11 -1.14 2.63
CA VAL A 5 -15.53 0.17 3.15
C VAL A 5 -15.07 0.21 4.60
N TYR A 6 -14.15 1.11 4.92
CA TYR A 6 -13.73 1.34 6.30
C TYR A 6 -14.66 2.38 6.92
N ALA A 7 -15.47 1.97 7.90
CA ALA A 7 -16.21 2.87 8.78
C ALA A 7 -15.30 3.28 9.94
N GLN A 8 -15.20 4.58 10.15
CA GLN A 8 -14.51 5.21 11.27
C GLN A 8 -15.36 5.03 12.55
N SER A 9 -14.99 4.12 13.42
CA SER A 9 -15.36 4.16 14.84
C SER A 9 -14.38 3.31 15.64
N GLU A 10 -13.76 3.91 16.62
CA GLU A 10 -12.87 3.42 17.67
C GLU A 10 -11.45 4.02 17.65
N ALA A 11 -11.38 5.36 17.66
CA ALA A 11 -10.10 6.07 17.69
C ALA A 11 -9.41 6.12 19.07
N GLU A 12 -10.05 5.77 20.17
CA GLU A 12 -9.48 5.97 21.53
C GLU A 12 -8.74 4.76 22.12
N GLY A 13 -9.02 3.53 21.67
CA GLY A 13 -8.32 2.33 22.14
C GLY A 13 -6.94 2.08 21.51
N ILE A 14 -6.64 2.76 20.41
CA ILE A 14 -5.48 2.49 19.56
C ILE A 14 -4.22 3.26 20.01
N LEU A 15 -4.37 4.41 20.67
CA LEU A 15 -3.22 5.28 21.02
C LEU A 15 -2.22 4.65 22.00
N ASN A 16 -2.66 3.79 22.90
CA ASN A 16 -1.77 3.18 23.90
C ASN A 16 -1.00 1.94 23.40
N ARG A 17 -1.42 1.32 22.29
CA ARG A 17 -0.68 0.21 21.65
C ARG A 17 0.40 0.67 20.68
N HIS A 18 0.31 1.88 20.14
CA HIS A 18 1.29 2.43 19.20
C HIS A 18 2.68 2.66 19.78
N ARG A 19 2.80 2.89 21.10
CA ARG A 19 4.11 3.10 21.73
C ARG A 19 5.05 1.89 21.66
N ARG A 20 4.56 0.67 21.58
CA ARG A 20 5.39 -0.55 21.46
C ARG A 20 5.84 -0.80 20.01
N ILE A 21 5.04 -0.43 19.04
CA ILE A 21 5.36 -0.58 17.61
C ILE A 21 6.43 0.42 17.18
N PHE A 22 6.39 1.67 17.69
CA PHE A 22 7.40 2.70 17.40
C PHE A 22 8.79 2.39 17.97
N SER A 23 8.89 1.62 19.04
CA SER A 23 10.19 1.22 19.61
C SER A 23 10.96 0.27 18.70
N ALA A 24 10.26 -0.64 18.00
CA ALA A 24 10.89 -1.52 17.00
C ALA A 24 11.34 -0.76 15.75
N PHE A 25 10.62 0.31 15.38
CA PHE A 25 10.94 1.14 14.21
C PHE A 25 12.13 2.08 14.39
N LYS A 26 12.45 2.50 15.61
CA LYS A 26 13.60 3.40 15.88
C LYS A 26 14.92 2.83 15.39
N ASN A 27 15.07 1.52 15.34
CA ASN A 27 16.29 0.87 14.88
C ASN A 27 16.37 0.69 13.34
N TYR A 28 15.26 0.90 12.60
CA TYR A 28 15.22 0.72 11.15
C TYR A 28 15.18 2.03 10.34
N VAL A 29 14.69 3.11 10.93
CA VAL A 29 14.54 4.42 10.25
C VAL A 29 15.81 5.28 10.32
N ILE A 30 16.78 4.97 11.20
CA ILE A 30 18.00 5.78 11.38
C ILE A 30 19.05 5.57 10.27
N LEU A 31 18.85 4.64 9.34
CA LEU A 31 19.83 4.37 8.27
C LEU A 31 19.72 5.28 7.03
N SER A 32 18.85 6.28 7.02
CA SER A 32 18.69 7.16 5.84
C SER A 32 19.34 8.54 5.94
N SER A 33 20.05 8.89 7.02
CA SER A 33 20.56 10.27 7.22
C SER A 33 22.06 10.44 7.48
N THR A 34 22.88 9.39 7.45
CA THR A 34 24.34 9.57 7.57
C THR A 34 25.06 8.82 6.46
N GLY A 35 25.71 9.58 5.59
CA GLY A 35 26.61 9.06 4.56
C GLY A 35 27.85 8.40 5.19
N GLY A 36 27.79 7.10 5.36
CA GLY A 36 28.91 6.26 5.76
C GLY A 36 28.91 5.00 4.90
N THR A 37 29.99 4.75 4.17
CA THR A 37 30.26 3.57 3.36
C THR A 37 30.64 2.39 4.26
N ALA A 38 29.69 1.79 4.94
CA ALA A 38 29.86 0.50 5.59
C ALA A 38 28.75 -0.42 5.11
N GLU A 39 29.12 -1.49 4.42
CA GLU A 39 28.17 -2.58 4.14
C GLU A 39 27.65 -3.13 5.46
N PRO A 40 26.33 -3.26 5.63
CA PRO A 40 25.79 -3.89 6.83
C PRO A 40 26.14 -5.38 6.79
N SER A 41 26.89 -5.84 7.77
CA SER A 41 27.06 -7.26 8.04
C SER A 41 25.69 -7.92 8.26
N PRO A 42 25.44 -9.15 7.79
CA PRO A 42 24.17 -9.83 7.98
C PRO A 42 23.87 -9.92 9.49
N PRO A 43 22.65 -9.62 9.93
CA PRO A 43 22.28 -9.69 11.33
C PRO A 43 22.52 -11.13 11.83
N SER A 44 23.26 -11.24 12.93
CA SER A 44 23.45 -12.49 13.63
C SER A 44 22.09 -13.14 13.92
N ALA A 45 22.03 -14.47 14.03
CA ALA A 45 20.84 -15.30 14.20
C ALA A 45 20.00 -15.04 15.48
N ALA A 46 19.92 -13.76 15.92
CA ALA A 46 19.09 -13.32 17.02
C ALA A 46 17.64 -13.20 16.56
N LYS A 47 16.77 -14.06 17.08
CA LYS A 47 15.31 -14.03 17.09
C LYS A 47 14.70 -13.21 15.95
N ARG A 48 14.35 -13.85 14.82
CA ARG A 48 13.38 -13.27 13.87
C ARG A 48 12.10 -13.03 14.65
N GLU A 49 11.86 -11.79 15.05
CA GLU A 49 10.54 -11.40 15.53
C GLU A 49 9.57 -11.67 14.37
N PHE A 50 8.70 -12.64 14.55
CA PHE A 50 7.70 -12.99 13.53
C PHE A 50 6.76 -11.81 13.34
N MET A 51 6.55 -11.39 12.09
CA MET A 51 5.55 -10.39 11.74
C MET A 51 4.19 -10.80 12.29
N GLU A 52 3.61 -9.94 13.13
CA GLU A 52 2.26 -10.13 13.64
C GLU A 52 1.23 -9.99 12.51
N HIS A 53 0.21 -10.83 12.51
CA HIS A 53 -0.85 -10.82 11.49
C HIS A 53 -2.21 -10.65 12.14
N ARG A 54 -3.16 -10.11 11.38
CA ARG A 54 -4.58 -10.00 11.72
C ARG A 54 -5.43 -10.75 10.71
N ASN A 55 -6.38 -11.52 11.23
CA ASN A 55 -7.39 -12.16 10.41
C ASN A 55 -8.58 -11.20 10.24
N TRP A 56 -9.00 -11.03 9.01
CA TRP A 56 -10.27 -10.35 8.72
C TRP A 56 -11.39 -11.38 8.84
N ASN A 57 -12.50 -11.01 9.47
CA ASN A 57 -13.61 -11.94 9.74
C ASN A 57 -14.32 -12.46 8.48
N LYS A 58 -13.99 -11.94 7.32
CA LYS A 58 -14.54 -12.32 6.02
C LYS A 58 -13.41 -12.71 5.07
N ASN A 59 -13.68 -13.67 4.18
CA ASN A 59 -12.84 -14.06 3.04
C ASN A 59 -11.45 -14.67 3.38
N ASN A 60 -11.22 -15.16 4.61
CA ASN A 60 -9.95 -15.76 5.04
C ASN A 60 -8.72 -14.86 4.78
N ILE A 61 -8.91 -13.55 4.74
CA ILE A 61 -7.83 -12.59 4.53
C ILE A 61 -7.01 -12.49 5.82
N ARG A 62 -5.69 -12.67 5.71
CA ARG A 62 -4.73 -12.56 6.81
C ARG A 62 -3.62 -11.58 6.46
N THR A 63 -3.76 -10.32 6.87
CA THR A 63 -2.74 -9.31 6.61
C THR A 63 -1.72 -9.22 7.74
N SER A 64 -0.49 -8.81 7.40
CA SER A 64 0.48 -8.36 8.39
C SER A 64 -0.06 -7.15 9.13
N LEU A 65 0.29 -7.02 10.42
CA LEU A 65 -0.12 -5.87 11.23
C LEU A 65 0.47 -4.56 10.69
N LEU A 66 1.64 -4.64 10.06
CA LEU A 66 2.27 -3.55 9.34
C LEU A 66 1.99 -3.68 7.84
N GLY A 67 1.51 -2.59 7.21
CA GLY A 67 1.45 -2.45 5.76
C GLY A 67 2.59 -1.56 5.24
N TYR A 68 3.01 -1.77 3.99
CA TYR A 68 3.99 -0.92 3.32
C TYR A 68 3.30 0.11 2.43
N GLY A 69 3.49 1.40 2.73
CA GLY A 69 2.96 2.51 1.93
C GLY A 69 3.95 2.98 0.86
N CYS A 70 3.52 2.93 -0.41
CA CYS A 70 4.32 3.29 -1.59
C CYS A 70 4.30 4.79 -1.93
N MET A 71 3.86 5.65 -1.02
CA MET A 71 3.75 7.10 -1.25
C MET A 71 5.10 7.83 -1.13
N ARG A 72 6.09 7.26 -0.44
CA ARG A 72 7.33 7.93 -0.07
C ARG A 72 8.55 7.12 -0.48
N PHE A 73 8.63 6.70 -1.73
CA PHE A 73 9.84 6.11 -2.27
C PHE A 73 11.00 7.12 -2.32
N PRO A 74 12.24 6.67 -2.18
CA PRO A 74 13.39 7.50 -2.47
C PRO A 74 13.34 7.98 -3.93
N THR A 75 13.75 9.23 -4.15
CA THR A 75 13.76 9.86 -5.48
C THR A 75 15.17 10.29 -5.86
N LYS A 76 15.43 10.34 -7.15
CA LYS A 76 16.61 10.96 -7.75
C LYS A 76 16.50 12.50 -7.70
N ALA A 77 17.56 13.19 -8.12
CA ALA A 77 17.58 14.66 -8.15
C ALA A 77 16.53 15.26 -9.11
N ASP A 78 16.11 14.52 -10.14
CA ASP A 78 15.08 14.91 -11.09
C ASP A 78 13.64 14.65 -10.61
N GLY A 79 13.48 14.14 -9.39
CA GLY A 79 12.18 13.83 -8.79
C GLY A 79 11.58 12.48 -9.22
N THR A 80 12.24 11.72 -10.09
CA THR A 80 11.81 10.36 -10.44
C THR A 80 12.14 9.38 -9.32
N ILE A 81 11.43 8.24 -9.26
CA ILE A 81 11.70 7.20 -8.28
C ILE A 81 13.12 6.65 -8.49
N ASP A 82 13.92 6.58 -7.42
CA ASP A 82 15.15 5.78 -7.41
C ASP A 82 14.75 4.31 -7.31
N GLU A 83 14.50 3.70 -8.46
CA GLU A 83 13.92 2.36 -8.55
C GLU A 83 14.78 1.31 -7.85
N ALA A 84 16.10 1.40 -7.92
CA ALA A 84 16.99 0.44 -7.27
C ALA A 84 16.85 0.46 -5.75
N ARG A 85 16.84 1.66 -5.14
CA ARG A 85 16.66 1.81 -3.70
C ARG A 85 15.23 1.49 -3.26
N ALA A 86 14.24 1.89 -4.05
CA ALA A 86 12.83 1.64 -3.76
C ALA A 86 12.49 0.14 -3.84
N GLU A 87 13.03 -0.58 -4.83
CA GLU A 87 12.87 -2.04 -4.94
C GLU A 87 13.54 -2.76 -3.77
N ALA A 88 14.74 -2.35 -3.36
CA ALA A 88 15.43 -2.93 -2.20
C ALA A 88 14.58 -2.77 -0.92
N LEU A 89 13.93 -1.61 -0.72
CA LEU A 89 13.03 -1.38 0.41
C LEU A 89 11.79 -2.27 0.37
N LEU A 90 11.16 -2.43 -0.80
CA LEU A 90 10.01 -3.32 -0.98
C LEU A 90 10.38 -4.78 -0.68
N ASN A 91 11.52 -5.25 -1.21
CA ASN A 91 12.02 -6.60 -0.97
C ASN A 91 12.37 -6.82 0.50
N THR A 92 12.94 -5.83 1.17
CA THR A 92 13.24 -5.87 2.62
C THR A 92 11.95 -6.01 3.43
N ALA A 93 10.92 -5.21 3.12
CA ALA A 93 9.62 -5.29 3.79
C ALA A 93 8.97 -6.67 3.57
N LYS A 94 8.99 -7.16 2.31
CA LYS A 94 8.46 -8.49 1.95
C LYS A 94 9.17 -9.60 2.71
N ALA A 95 10.52 -9.57 2.76
CA ALA A 95 11.34 -10.54 3.49
C ALA A 95 11.10 -10.51 5.00
N ALA A 96 10.74 -9.34 5.57
CA ALA A 96 10.37 -9.18 6.96
C ALA A 96 8.95 -9.68 7.28
N GLY A 97 8.19 -10.18 6.29
CA GLY A 97 6.85 -10.73 6.47
C GLY A 97 5.72 -9.73 6.26
N VAL A 98 6.01 -8.51 5.77
CA VAL A 98 4.94 -7.60 5.31
C VAL A 98 4.28 -8.20 4.09
N ASN A 99 2.95 -8.31 4.12
CA ASN A 99 2.17 -8.85 3.02
C ASN A 99 1.03 -7.92 2.55
N TYR A 100 1.00 -6.66 2.99
CA TYR A 100 0.04 -5.65 2.55
C TYR A 100 0.82 -4.46 1.98
N PHE A 101 0.64 -4.19 0.68
CA PHE A 101 1.32 -3.12 -0.05
C PHE A 101 0.30 -2.15 -0.61
N ASP A 102 0.45 -0.87 -0.25
CA ASP A 102 -0.51 0.20 -0.54
C ASP A 102 0.10 1.25 -1.48
N THR A 103 -0.50 1.41 -2.65
CA THR A 103 -0.16 2.46 -3.61
C THR A 103 -1.37 3.34 -3.93
N ALA A 104 -1.22 4.28 -4.87
CA ALA A 104 -2.32 5.05 -5.42
C ALA A 104 -1.97 5.66 -6.77
N TYR A 105 -2.99 5.91 -7.58
CA TYR A 105 -2.91 6.49 -8.91
C TYR A 105 -2.01 7.73 -9.03
N PRO A 106 -2.09 8.76 -8.12
CA PRO A 106 -1.29 9.98 -8.24
C PRO A 106 0.09 9.89 -7.60
N TYR A 107 0.46 8.81 -6.90
CA TYR A 107 1.72 8.75 -6.16
C TYR A 107 2.91 8.86 -7.10
N HIS A 108 3.90 9.68 -6.70
CA HIS A 108 5.07 10.00 -7.52
C HIS A 108 4.71 10.46 -8.94
N ASN A 109 3.74 11.38 -9.07
CA ASN A 109 3.25 11.88 -10.35
C ASN A 109 2.79 10.75 -11.30
N GLY A 110 2.16 9.70 -10.74
CA GLY A 110 1.67 8.53 -11.48
C GLY A 110 2.70 7.44 -11.75
N GLN A 111 3.94 7.59 -11.28
CA GLN A 111 5.01 6.60 -11.48
C GLN A 111 4.91 5.40 -10.51
N SER A 112 4.21 5.56 -9.36
CA SER A 112 4.20 4.55 -8.31
C SER A 112 3.57 3.23 -8.75
N GLU A 113 2.38 3.25 -9.35
CA GLU A 113 1.70 2.02 -9.79
C GLU A 113 2.52 1.24 -10.82
N PRO A 114 3.04 1.84 -11.93
CA PRO A 114 3.87 1.11 -12.88
C PRO A 114 5.17 0.55 -12.26
N PHE A 115 5.79 1.29 -11.34
CA PHE A 115 6.98 0.82 -10.64
C PHE A 115 6.67 -0.35 -9.71
N VAL A 116 5.63 -0.22 -8.86
CA VAL A 116 5.20 -1.31 -7.97
C VAL A 116 4.83 -2.54 -8.78
N GLY A 117 4.11 -2.37 -9.91
CA GLY A 117 3.76 -3.47 -10.81
C GLY A 117 4.99 -4.27 -11.28
N ARG A 118 6.06 -3.58 -11.70
CA ARG A 118 7.32 -4.24 -12.11
C ARG A 118 8.00 -5.01 -10.97
N VAL A 119 7.91 -4.51 -9.74
CA VAL A 119 8.51 -5.19 -8.58
C VAL A 119 7.70 -6.41 -8.17
N ILE A 120 6.37 -6.26 -8.01
CA ILE A 120 5.50 -7.35 -7.56
C ILE A 120 5.35 -8.47 -8.59
N ALA A 121 5.57 -8.19 -9.88
CA ALA A 121 5.62 -9.21 -10.93
C ALA A 121 6.72 -10.28 -10.71
N LYS A 122 7.71 -9.97 -9.87
CA LYS A 122 8.79 -10.90 -9.47
C LYS A 122 8.39 -11.77 -8.28
N TRP A 123 7.23 -11.53 -7.65
CA TRP A 123 6.76 -12.22 -6.45
C TRP A 123 5.61 -13.18 -6.78
N ASP A 124 5.43 -14.20 -5.94
CA ASP A 124 4.22 -15.00 -6.00
C ASP A 124 3.01 -14.13 -5.63
N ARG A 125 2.05 -14.02 -6.56
CA ARG A 125 0.85 -13.18 -6.41
C ARG A 125 0.02 -13.55 -5.18
N SER A 126 -0.02 -14.81 -4.79
CA SER A 126 -0.73 -15.30 -3.61
C SER A 126 -0.06 -14.92 -2.28
N SER A 127 1.17 -14.42 -2.32
CA SER A 127 1.99 -14.16 -1.13
C SER A 127 1.83 -12.74 -0.56
N PHE A 128 1.00 -11.90 -1.17
CA PHE A 128 0.75 -10.53 -0.72
C PHE A 128 -0.63 -10.04 -1.12
N TYR A 129 -1.06 -8.99 -0.45
CA TYR A 129 -2.25 -8.21 -0.76
C TYR A 129 -1.85 -6.85 -1.34
N LEU A 130 -2.47 -6.49 -2.45
CA LEU A 130 -2.25 -5.22 -3.15
C LEU A 130 -3.42 -4.28 -2.93
N ALA A 131 -3.11 -3.06 -2.48
CA ALA A 131 -4.09 -1.99 -2.33
C ALA A 131 -3.76 -0.82 -3.26
N THR A 132 -4.78 -0.29 -3.94
CA THR A 132 -4.72 1.02 -4.59
C THR A 132 -6.04 1.76 -4.42
N LYS A 133 -6.16 2.95 -5.02
CA LYS A 133 -7.25 3.88 -4.68
C LYS A 133 -7.80 4.57 -5.92
N MET A 134 -9.14 4.66 -6.00
CA MET A 134 -9.85 5.45 -7.00
C MET A 134 -9.64 6.95 -6.78
N PRO A 135 -9.03 7.69 -7.71
CA PRO A 135 -8.86 9.14 -7.62
C PRO A 135 -10.16 9.87 -7.98
N LEU A 136 -11.07 10.01 -7.01
CA LEU A 136 -12.42 10.55 -7.21
C LEU A 136 -12.47 11.93 -7.87
N TRP A 137 -11.42 12.74 -7.76
CA TRP A 137 -11.33 14.05 -8.41
C TRP A 137 -11.17 13.96 -9.93
N ASN A 138 -10.69 12.81 -10.44
CA ASN A 138 -10.53 12.53 -11.86
C ASN A 138 -11.82 11.96 -12.49
N CYS A 139 -12.82 11.59 -11.67
CA CYS A 139 -14.05 10.96 -12.15
C CYS A 139 -15.18 11.99 -12.24
N LYS A 140 -15.75 12.15 -13.44
CA LYS A 140 -16.97 12.92 -13.70
C LYS A 140 -18.19 12.01 -13.87
N SER A 141 -17.96 10.77 -14.26
CA SER A 141 -18.97 9.74 -14.52
C SER A 141 -18.51 8.36 -14.00
N LEU A 142 -19.42 7.39 -14.00
CA LEU A 142 -19.09 5.99 -13.71
C LEU A 142 -18.14 5.40 -14.78
N ASP A 143 -18.28 5.81 -16.03
CA ASP A 143 -17.40 5.33 -17.10
C ASP A 143 -15.96 5.83 -16.93
N ASP A 144 -15.76 7.06 -16.44
CA ASP A 144 -14.42 7.53 -16.06
C ASP A 144 -13.81 6.63 -14.97
N ALA A 145 -14.61 6.28 -13.95
CA ALA A 145 -14.13 5.44 -12.86
C ALA A 145 -13.75 4.03 -13.35
N LYS A 146 -14.58 3.43 -14.21
CA LYS A 146 -14.30 2.13 -14.81
C LYS A 146 -13.02 2.16 -15.65
N ARG A 147 -12.87 3.17 -16.51
CA ARG A 147 -11.66 3.35 -17.33
C ARG A 147 -10.40 3.51 -16.46
N ILE A 148 -10.48 4.29 -15.37
CA ILE A 148 -9.35 4.46 -14.45
C ILE A 148 -9.02 3.15 -13.73
N PHE A 149 -10.03 2.37 -13.34
CA PHE A 149 -9.82 1.05 -12.72
C PHE A 149 -9.06 0.11 -13.66
N GLU A 150 -9.49 0.03 -14.92
CA GLU A 150 -8.80 -0.78 -15.95
C GLU A 150 -7.36 -0.30 -16.18
N GLU A 151 -7.15 1.03 -16.23
CA GLU A 151 -5.81 1.61 -16.34
C GLU A 151 -4.94 1.23 -15.14
N GLN A 152 -5.48 1.20 -13.92
CA GLN A 152 -4.73 0.81 -12.73
C GLN A 152 -4.33 -0.68 -12.76
N LEU A 153 -5.21 -1.57 -13.22
CA LEU A 153 -4.87 -2.98 -13.44
C LEU A 153 -3.69 -3.11 -14.43
N GLN A 154 -3.74 -2.38 -15.55
CA GLN A 154 -2.66 -2.36 -16.55
C GLN A 154 -1.36 -1.80 -15.99
N ARG A 155 -1.40 -0.68 -15.25
CA ARG A 155 -0.22 -0.08 -14.63
C ARG A 155 0.45 -1.02 -13.62
N LEU A 156 -0.36 -1.71 -12.84
CA LEU A 156 0.11 -2.66 -11.83
C LEU A 156 0.48 -4.03 -12.43
N GLY A 157 0.05 -4.32 -13.66
CA GLY A 157 0.30 -5.59 -14.34
C GLY A 157 -0.36 -6.77 -13.63
N VAL A 158 -1.58 -6.59 -13.12
CA VAL A 158 -2.32 -7.60 -12.36
C VAL A 158 -3.75 -7.78 -12.89
N ASP A 159 -4.30 -8.98 -12.72
CA ASP A 159 -5.67 -9.30 -13.10
C ASP A 159 -6.69 -8.86 -12.04
N TYR A 160 -6.25 -8.64 -10.80
CA TYR A 160 -7.11 -8.21 -9.70
C TYR A 160 -6.34 -7.42 -8.64
N ILE A 161 -7.07 -6.59 -7.90
CA ILE A 161 -6.63 -5.81 -6.75
C ILE A 161 -7.35 -6.35 -5.51
N ASP A 162 -6.60 -6.61 -4.42
CA ASP A 162 -7.19 -7.21 -3.20
C ASP A 162 -7.98 -6.18 -2.38
N PHE A 163 -7.49 -4.93 -2.32
CA PHE A 163 -8.12 -3.84 -1.59
C PHE A 163 -8.22 -2.61 -2.48
N TYR A 164 -9.44 -2.18 -2.75
CA TYR A 164 -9.67 -1.00 -3.56
C TYR A 164 -10.38 0.08 -2.74
N LEU A 165 -9.74 1.24 -2.59
CA LEU A 165 -10.21 2.30 -1.72
C LEU A 165 -10.72 3.51 -2.52
N LEU A 166 -11.57 4.34 -1.91
CA LEU A 166 -11.89 5.67 -2.42
C LEU A 166 -10.88 6.67 -1.86
N HIS A 167 -10.08 7.28 -2.74
CA HIS A 167 -8.93 8.11 -2.33
C HIS A 167 -9.35 9.40 -1.67
N SER A 168 -8.76 9.71 -0.49
CA SER A 168 -9.04 10.92 0.30
C SER A 168 -10.54 11.13 0.53
N LEU A 169 -11.22 10.08 0.95
CA LEU A 169 -12.66 10.08 1.12
C LEU A 169 -13.10 11.04 2.25
N HIS A 170 -14.08 11.86 1.93
CA HIS A 170 -14.84 12.67 2.86
C HIS A 170 -16.30 12.74 2.40
N LYS A 171 -17.21 13.24 3.24
CA LYS A 171 -18.66 13.21 2.99
C LYS A 171 -19.03 13.65 1.57
N ALA A 172 -18.58 14.82 1.12
CA ALA A 172 -18.94 15.34 -0.21
C ALA A 172 -18.43 14.45 -1.35
N ARG A 173 -17.22 13.87 -1.23
CA ARG A 173 -16.70 12.91 -2.22
C ARG A 173 -17.47 11.60 -2.20
N TYR A 174 -17.88 11.13 -1.04
CA TYR A 174 -18.70 9.93 -0.92
C TYR A 174 -20.07 10.13 -1.58
N GLU A 175 -20.76 11.24 -1.30
CA GLU A 175 -22.04 11.56 -1.93
C GLU A 175 -21.92 11.68 -3.46
N LYS A 176 -20.85 12.30 -3.95
CA LYS A 176 -20.55 12.33 -5.38
C LYS A 176 -20.36 10.91 -5.95
N ALA A 177 -19.57 10.08 -5.32
CA ALA A 177 -19.32 8.70 -5.75
C ALA A 177 -20.61 7.87 -5.79
N LYS A 178 -21.46 8.04 -4.77
CA LYS A 178 -22.79 7.41 -4.70
C LYS A 178 -23.70 7.90 -5.83
N ALA A 179 -23.79 9.21 -6.04
CA ALA A 179 -24.61 9.80 -7.10
C ALA A 179 -24.19 9.34 -8.51
N MET A 180 -22.92 9.01 -8.73
CA MET A 180 -22.43 8.44 -9.99
C MET A 180 -22.69 6.94 -10.14
N GLY A 181 -23.24 6.25 -9.13
CA GLY A 181 -23.38 4.80 -9.12
C GLY A 181 -22.07 4.04 -8.87
N LEU A 182 -20.97 4.74 -8.53
CA LEU A 182 -19.68 4.12 -8.31
C LEU A 182 -19.67 3.19 -7.09
N VAL A 183 -20.35 3.58 -6.02
CA VAL A 183 -20.44 2.75 -4.80
C VAL A 183 -21.14 1.43 -5.11
N ASP A 184 -22.25 1.47 -5.82
CA ASP A 184 -23.01 0.27 -6.19
C ASP A 184 -22.22 -0.63 -7.15
N TRP A 185 -21.48 -0.04 -8.09
CA TRP A 185 -20.59 -0.78 -8.99
C TRP A 185 -19.45 -1.47 -8.25
N LEU A 186 -18.86 -0.86 -7.23
CA LEU A 186 -17.79 -1.46 -6.43
C LEU A 186 -18.27 -2.64 -5.55
N TRP A 187 -19.58 -2.79 -5.35
CA TRP A 187 -20.16 -3.91 -4.59
C TRP A 187 -20.57 -5.11 -5.45
N GLN A 188 -20.51 -5.01 -6.79
CA GLN A 188 -20.79 -6.09 -7.72
C GLN A 188 -19.59 -7.03 -7.90
#